data_20cd537a04311eff287a5285cbf3793c
#
_entry.id   20cd537a04311eff287a5285cbf3793c
#
_cell.length_a   1.000
_cell.length_b   1.000
_cell.length_c   1.000
_cell.angle_alpha   90.00
_cell.angle_beta   90.00
_cell.angle_gamma   90.00
#
_symmetry.space_group_name_H-M   'P 1'
#
loop_
_entity.id
_entity.type
_entity.pdbx_description
1 polymer ?
#
loop_
_entity_poly.entity_id
_entity_poly.type
_entity_poly.pdbx_seq_one_letter_code
_entity_poly.pdbx_strand_id
1 'polypeptide(L)'
;LKPNGSMYIMSSTQCIPYLDLYLRKRINILSRIVWSYDSSGVQARKYFGSMYEPILFCVKDPKNYTFNANDILVDAKTGSKRKLIDYRKPVPTVYNSKKVPGNVWEFARVRYRMDEYEEHPTQKPEALLERVIKASSNPGDLVLDPFSGTFSTCAVAQRLGRHSFGIEKELD
;
A
#
# COMPACT_ATOMS: atom_id res chain seq x y z
N LEU A 1 -3.94 -6.85 16.64
CA LEU A 1 -4.65 -7.07 15.38
C LEU A 1 -5.87 -7.95 15.61
N LYS A 2 -7.06 -7.58 15.08
CA LYS A 2 -8.26 -8.43 15.11
C LYS A 2 -8.04 -9.74 14.32
N PRO A 3 -8.83 -10.80 14.52
CA PRO A 3 -8.67 -12.05 13.77
C PRO A 3 -8.67 -11.87 12.26
N ASN A 4 -9.56 -11.04 11.73
CA ASN A 4 -9.69 -10.70 10.30
C ASN A 4 -8.92 -9.46 9.89
N GLY A 5 -8.09 -8.89 10.78
CA GLY A 5 -7.37 -7.65 10.53
C GLY A 5 -6.09 -7.84 9.74
N SER A 6 -5.70 -6.78 9.05
CA SER A 6 -4.47 -6.68 8.26
C SER A 6 -3.53 -5.63 8.85
N MET A 7 -2.24 -5.78 8.57
CA MET A 7 -1.20 -4.84 8.97
C MET A 7 -0.26 -4.58 7.80
N TYR A 8 0.04 -3.31 7.57
CA TYR A 8 1.02 -2.89 6.58
C TYR A 8 2.20 -2.24 7.31
N ILE A 9 3.40 -2.68 7.02
CA ILE A 9 4.63 -2.14 7.61
C ILE A 9 5.46 -1.53 6.49
N MET A 10 5.63 -0.23 6.55
CA MET A 10 6.47 0.55 5.66
C MET A 10 7.76 0.87 6.36
N SER A 11 8.91 0.61 5.74
CA SER A 11 10.20 0.86 6.35
C SER A 11 11.28 1.03 5.27
N SER A 12 12.47 1.46 5.70
CA SER A 12 13.60 1.59 4.78
C SER A 12 14.04 0.24 4.20
N THR A 13 14.70 0.28 3.07
CA THR A 13 15.29 -0.90 2.42
C THR A 13 16.31 -1.62 3.31
N GLN A 14 16.96 -0.90 4.21
CA GLN A 14 17.92 -1.46 5.17
C GLN A 14 17.22 -2.19 6.33
N CYS A 15 16.09 -1.67 6.82
CA CYS A 15 15.41 -2.23 7.99
C CYS A 15 14.47 -3.37 7.65
N ILE A 16 13.83 -3.33 6.47
CA ILE A 16 12.78 -4.28 6.11
C ILE A 16 13.22 -5.76 6.14
N PRO A 17 14.48 -6.15 5.76
CA PRO A 17 14.90 -7.55 5.84
C PRO A 17 14.87 -8.09 7.27
N TYR A 18 15.26 -7.28 8.25
CA TYR A 18 15.24 -7.66 9.67
C TYR A 18 13.80 -7.80 10.19
N LEU A 19 12.94 -6.86 9.81
CA LEU A 19 11.51 -6.92 10.13
C LEU A 19 10.84 -8.15 9.53
N ASP A 20 11.13 -8.47 8.27
CA ASP A 20 10.61 -9.67 7.60
C ASP A 20 11.04 -10.95 8.35
N LEU A 21 12.32 -11.10 8.65
CA LEU A 21 12.84 -12.27 9.39
C LEU A 21 12.23 -12.39 10.79
N TYR A 22 12.01 -11.28 11.47
CA TYR A 22 11.39 -11.25 12.80
C TYR A 22 9.90 -11.59 12.74
N LEU A 23 9.19 -10.99 11.80
CA LEU A 23 7.72 -11.08 11.71
C LEU A 23 7.22 -12.41 11.14
N ARG A 24 7.93 -13.02 10.18
CA ARG A 24 7.49 -14.29 9.56
C ARG A 24 7.32 -15.45 10.54
N LYS A 25 7.92 -15.34 11.72
CA LYS A 25 7.76 -16.31 12.82
C LYS A 25 6.56 -16.02 13.73
N ARG A 26 5.86 -14.89 13.55
CA ARG A 26 4.83 -14.35 14.44
C ARG A 26 3.50 -14.03 13.76
N ILE A 27 3.56 -13.69 12.48
CA ILE A 27 2.41 -13.29 11.68
C ILE A 27 2.60 -13.75 10.23
N ASN A 28 1.51 -13.90 9.50
CA ASN A 28 1.56 -14.32 8.11
C ASN A 28 1.84 -13.13 7.20
N ILE A 29 2.99 -13.15 6.52
CA ILE A 29 3.34 -12.15 5.50
C ILE A 29 2.84 -12.66 4.16
N LEU A 30 1.76 -12.06 3.64
CA LEU A 30 1.14 -12.46 2.37
C LEU A 30 1.84 -11.86 1.15
N SER A 31 2.28 -10.62 1.27
CA SER A 31 2.96 -9.95 0.15
C SER A 31 4.07 -9.03 0.63
N ARG A 32 5.10 -8.97 -0.18
CA ARG A 32 6.14 -7.94 -0.13
C ARG A 32 5.87 -7.00 -1.28
N ILE A 33 5.44 -5.80 -0.94
CA ILE A 33 5.03 -4.77 -1.89
C ILE A 33 6.20 -3.82 -2.08
N VAL A 34 6.42 -3.41 -3.30
CA VAL A 34 7.39 -2.38 -3.68
C VAL A 34 6.60 -1.13 -4.07
N TRP A 35 6.69 -0.09 -3.27
CA TRP A 35 6.23 1.23 -3.66
C TRP A 35 7.35 1.94 -4.40
N SER A 36 7.23 2.04 -5.71
CA SER A 36 8.21 2.70 -6.59
C SER A 36 7.80 4.13 -6.91
N TYR A 37 8.80 4.99 -7.07
CA TYR A 37 8.65 6.40 -7.43
C TYR A 37 9.85 6.87 -8.24
N ASP A 38 9.62 7.79 -9.16
CA ASP A 38 10.68 8.41 -9.98
C ASP A 38 11.09 9.76 -9.39
N SER A 39 11.72 9.75 -8.24
CA SER A 39 12.29 10.98 -7.68
C SER A 39 13.16 10.71 -6.45
N SER A 40 14.39 10.35 -6.68
CA SER A 40 15.37 10.59 -5.64
C SER A 40 15.88 12.04 -5.80
N GLY A 41 15.85 12.84 -4.75
CA GLY A 41 16.47 14.17 -4.76
C GLY A 41 17.99 14.13 -4.94
N VAL A 42 18.59 12.94 -5.01
CA VAL A 42 20.03 12.71 -5.10
C VAL A 42 20.35 11.83 -6.30
N GLN A 43 21.09 12.38 -7.25
CA GLN A 43 21.70 11.59 -8.33
C GLN A 43 22.93 10.86 -7.78
N ALA A 44 22.79 9.57 -7.57
CA ALA A 44 23.92 8.70 -7.22
C ALA A 44 24.85 8.52 -8.45
N ARG A 45 26.15 8.78 -8.27
CA ARG A 45 27.13 8.67 -9.37
C ARG A 45 27.95 7.38 -9.35
N LYS A 46 27.92 6.61 -8.27
CA LYS A 46 28.75 5.43 -8.07
C LYS A 46 27.99 4.17 -7.67
N TYR A 47 26.66 4.27 -7.52
CA TYR A 47 25.78 3.17 -7.16
C TYR A 47 24.35 3.47 -7.66
N PHE A 48 23.47 2.49 -7.61
CA PHE A 48 22.05 2.68 -7.95
C PHE A 48 21.31 3.27 -6.74
N GLY A 49 20.80 4.51 -6.89
CA GLY A 49 19.97 5.14 -5.86
C GLY A 49 18.66 4.37 -5.64
N SER A 50 18.20 4.33 -4.39
CA SER A 50 16.93 3.68 -4.07
C SER A 50 15.76 4.50 -4.62
N MET A 51 14.92 3.88 -5.47
CA MET A 51 13.75 4.46 -6.09
C MET A 51 12.47 3.75 -5.63
N TYR A 52 12.52 3.13 -4.44
CA TYR A 52 11.37 2.44 -3.87
C TYR A 52 11.44 2.38 -2.35
N GLU A 53 10.28 2.19 -1.75
CA GLU A 53 10.12 1.79 -0.36
C GLU A 53 9.38 0.44 -0.28
N PRO A 54 9.91 -0.51 0.51
CA PRO A 54 9.26 -1.81 0.68
C PRO A 54 8.14 -1.72 1.72
N ILE A 55 7.07 -2.52 1.48
CA ILE A 55 5.93 -2.63 2.38
C ILE A 55 5.64 -4.11 2.62
N LEU A 56 5.50 -4.53 3.87
CA LEU A 56 5.05 -5.87 4.22
C LEU A 56 3.53 -5.84 4.42
N PHE A 57 2.81 -6.65 3.68
CA PHE A 57 1.39 -6.91 3.90
C PHE A 57 1.23 -8.17 4.74
N CYS A 58 0.73 -8.00 5.95
CA CYS A 58 0.63 -9.04 6.95
C CYS A 58 -0.81 -9.24 7.41
N VAL A 59 -1.18 -10.48 7.71
CA VAL A 59 -2.49 -10.85 8.26
C VAL A 59 -2.32 -11.82 9.44
N LYS A 60 -3.27 -11.79 10.36
CA LYS A 60 -3.28 -12.72 11.50
C LYS A 60 -3.65 -14.13 11.06
N ASP A 61 -4.71 -14.26 10.27
CA ASP A 61 -5.19 -15.53 9.70
C ASP A 61 -5.23 -15.42 8.17
N PRO A 62 -4.43 -16.22 7.43
CA PRO A 62 -4.40 -16.17 5.96
C PRO A 62 -5.67 -16.73 5.30
N LYS A 63 -6.55 -17.36 6.06
CA LYS A 63 -7.84 -17.89 5.59
C LYS A 63 -9.01 -16.97 5.91
N ASN A 64 -8.83 -16.01 6.83
CA ASN A 64 -9.88 -15.13 7.30
C ASN A 64 -9.35 -13.70 7.48
N TYR A 65 -9.30 -12.94 6.41
CA TYR A 65 -8.95 -11.51 6.44
C TYR A 65 -9.76 -10.73 5.43
N THR A 66 -9.92 -9.43 5.68
CA THR A 66 -10.62 -8.53 4.75
C THR A 66 -9.71 -8.20 3.57
N PHE A 67 -10.19 -8.47 2.34
CA PHE A 67 -9.52 -8.04 1.12
C PHE A 67 -10.55 -7.66 0.04
N ASN A 68 -10.79 -6.36 -0.10
CA ASN A 68 -11.77 -5.78 -1.01
C ASN A 68 -11.18 -5.58 -2.41
N ALA A 69 -11.01 -6.67 -3.14
CA ALA A 69 -10.36 -6.68 -4.44
C ALA A 69 -10.99 -5.71 -5.45
N ASN A 70 -12.31 -5.55 -5.41
CA ASN A 70 -13.05 -4.69 -6.34
C ASN A 70 -12.84 -3.19 -6.08
N ASP A 71 -12.51 -2.80 -4.85
CA ASP A 71 -12.34 -1.39 -4.46
C ASP A 71 -10.98 -0.81 -4.86
N ILE A 72 -10.06 -1.68 -5.29
CA ILE A 72 -8.68 -1.33 -5.64
C ILE A 72 -8.28 -1.68 -7.07
N LEU A 73 -9.26 -1.93 -7.94
CA LEU A 73 -8.99 -2.32 -9.33
C LEU A 73 -8.23 -1.21 -10.08
N VAL A 74 -7.25 -1.63 -10.86
CA VAL A 74 -6.47 -0.78 -11.77
C VAL A 74 -6.63 -1.24 -13.21
N ASP A 75 -6.33 -0.37 -14.17
CA ASP A 75 -6.37 -0.74 -15.58
C ASP A 75 -5.30 -1.77 -15.92
N ALA A 76 -5.67 -2.79 -16.66
CA ALA A 76 -4.74 -3.78 -17.16
C ALA A 76 -3.86 -3.18 -18.27
N LYS A 77 -2.53 -3.15 -18.06
CA LYS A 77 -1.58 -2.58 -19.03
C LYS A 77 -1.50 -3.38 -20.34
N THR A 78 -1.86 -4.67 -20.29
CA THR A 78 -1.73 -5.61 -21.43
C THR A 78 -3.02 -6.40 -21.60
N GLY A 79 -3.21 -7.04 -22.73
CA GLY A 79 -4.33 -7.93 -23.00
C GLY A 79 -5.64 -7.21 -23.28
N SER A 80 -6.19 -6.51 -22.31
CA SER A 80 -7.47 -5.80 -22.44
C SER A 80 -7.47 -4.69 -23.50
N LYS A 81 -6.36 -3.93 -23.61
CA LYS A 81 -6.22 -2.88 -24.64
C LYS A 81 -6.22 -3.44 -26.07
N ARG A 82 -5.80 -4.68 -26.25
CA ARG A 82 -5.76 -5.38 -27.54
C ARG A 82 -6.98 -6.24 -27.80
N LYS A 83 -7.98 -6.22 -26.90
CA LYS A 83 -9.15 -7.11 -26.94
C LYS A 83 -8.78 -8.59 -27.15
N LEU A 84 -7.67 -9.01 -26.54
CA LEU A 84 -7.22 -10.39 -26.62
C LEU A 84 -8.23 -11.32 -25.95
N ILE A 85 -8.35 -12.53 -26.50
CA ILE A 85 -9.25 -13.56 -25.98
C ILE A 85 -8.47 -14.47 -25.03
N ASP A 86 -9.03 -14.74 -23.87
CA ASP A 86 -8.53 -15.73 -22.92
C ASP A 86 -9.12 -17.10 -23.23
N TYR A 87 -8.34 -17.96 -23.85
CA TYR A 87 -8.71 -19.33 -24.22
C TYR A 87 -8.52 -20.35 -23.07
N ARG A 88 -8.02 -19.93 -21.91
CA ARG A 88 -7.81 -20.82 -20.74
C ARG A 88 -9.12 -21.16 -20.03
N LYS A 89 -10.19 -20.42 -20.30
CA LYS A 89 -11.52 -20.66 -19.75
C LYS A 89 -12.28 -21.64 -20.62
N PRO A 90 -13.24 -22.42 -20.06
CA PRO A 90 -14.10 -23.32 -20.82
C PRO A 90 -14.85 -22.59 -21.95
N VAL A 91 -15.26 -21.34 -21.72
CA VAL A 91 -15.80 -20.44 -22.74
C VAL A 91 -14.80 -19.29 -22.91
N PRO A 92 -14.21 -19.12 -24.09
CA PRO A 92 -13.29 -18.03 -24.36
C PRO A 92 -13.93 -16.67 -24.11
N THR A 93 -13.25 -15.81 -23.37
CA THR A 93 -13.73 -14.45 -23.03
C THR A 93 -12.67 -13.42 -23.31
N VAL A 94 -13.09 -12.19 -23.61
CA VAL A 94 -12.16 -11.06 -23.72
C VAL A 94 -11.55 -10.77 -22.34
N TYR A 95 -10.25 -10.47 -22.30
CA TYR A 95 -9.56 -10.06 -21.05
C TYR A 95 -10.25 -8.84 -20.43
N ASN A 96 -10.42 -8.88 -19.13
CA ASN A 96 -10.94 -7.73 -18.38
C ASN A 96 -10.03 -6.51 -18.55
N SER A 97 -10.65 -5.35 -18.70
CA SER A 97 -9.94 -4.07 -18.73
C SER A 97 -9.36 -3.69 -17.36
N LYS A 98 -9.89 -4.28 -16.29
CA LYS A 98 -9.46 -4.01 -14.92
C LYS A 98 -8.95 -5.28 -14.24
N LYS A 99 -8.00 -5.09 -13.32
CA LYS A 99 -7.41 -6.17 -12.52
C LYS A 99 -7.04 -5.68 -11.13
N VAL A 100 -6.93 -6.60 -10.18
CA VAL A 100 -6.28 -6.32 -8.90
C VAL A 100 -4.82 -5.93 -9.15
N PRO A 101 -4.31 -4.85 -8.54
CA PRO A 101 -2.91 -4.47 -8.71
C PRO A 101 -1.97 -5.57 -8.23
N GLY A 102 -0.84 -5.72 -8.91
CA GLY A 102 0.26 -6.54 -8.43
C GLY A 102 0.95 -5.90 -7.21
N ASN A 103 2.06 -6.47 -6.80
CA ASN A 103 2.83 -6.02 -5.66
C ASN A 103 3.90 -4.95 -5.98
N VAL A 104 3.90 -4.41 -7.20
CA VAL A 104 4.68 -3.22 -7.55
C VAL A 104 3.71 -2.07 -7.75
N TRP A 105 3.80 -1.08 -6.88
CA TRP A 105 2.92 0.08 -6.87
C TRP A 105 3.70 1.33 -7.23
N GLU A 106 3.14 2.11 -8.14
CA GLU A 106 3.72 3.36 -8.60
C GLU A 106 2.85 4.52 -8.07
N PHE A 107 3.40 5.27 -7.14
CA PHE A 107 2.82 6.49 -6.57
C PHE A 107 3.90 7.54 -6.43
N ALA A 108 3.62 8.77 -6.82
CA ALA A 108 4.53 9.88 -6.59
C ALA A 108 4.75 10.08 -5.08
N ARG A 109 5.95 10.50 -4.68
CA ARG A 109 6.20 10.98 -3.32
C ARG A 109 5.55 12.34 -3.12
N VAL A 110 5.09 12.59 -1.90
CA VAL A 110 4.61 13.94 -1.54
C VAL A 110 5.76 14.92 -1.62
N ARG A 111 5.52 16.06 -2.25
CA ARG A 111 6.50 17.13 -2.46
C ARG A 111 5.90 18.48 -2.12
N TYR A 112 6.76 19.41 -1.77
CA TYR A 112 6.39 20.81 -1.60
C TYR A 112 5.53 21.33 -2.76
N ARG A 113 4.46 22.06 -2.46
CA ARG A 113 3.41 22.57 -3.37
C ARG A 113 2.40 21.54 -3.90
N MET A 114 2.40 20.31 -3.43
CA MET A 114 1.25 19.41 -3.63
C MET A 114 0.16 19.75 -2.62
N ASP A 115 -1.11 19.58 -2.98
CA ASP A 115 -2.25 19.92 -2.12
C ASP A 115 -2.26 19.13 -0.80
N GLU A 116 -1.71 17.91 -0.81
CA GLU A 116 -1.59 17.04 0.35
C GLU A 116 -0.29 17.27 1.16
N TYR A 117 0.55 18.24 0.78
CA TYR A 117 1.85 18.45 1.42
C TYR A 117 1.70 19.01 2.83
N GLU A 118 2.31 18.31 3.77
CA GLU A 118 2.56 18.76 5.14
C GLU A 118 4.07 18.76 5.41
N GLU A 119 4.56 19.62 6.29
CA GLU A 119 5.98 19.72 6.60
C GLU A 119 6.47 18.54 7.44
N HIS A 120 6.63 17.38 6.79
CA HIS A 120 7.12 16.16 7.43
C HIS A 120 7.97 15.34 6.46
N PRO A 121 9.18 14.89 6.87
CA PRO A 121 10.17 14.30 5.96
C PRO A 121 9.75 12.96 5.35
N THR A 122 8.81 12.25 5.96
CA THR A 122 8.43 10.89 5.57
C THR A 122 6.93 10.73 5.30
N GLN A 123 6.24 11.83 4.99
CA GLN A 123 4.82 11.79 4.65
C GLN A 123 4.54 10.80 3.52
N LYS A 124 3.52 9.97 3.69
CA LYS A 124 3.07 9.00 2.68
C LYS A 124 1.99 9.60 1.81
N PRO A 125 2.00 9.35 0.47
CA PRO A 125 0.97 9.88 -0.41
C PRO A 125 -0.40 9.29 -0.07
N GLU A 126 -1.41 10.16 -0.06
CA GLU A 126 -2.79 9.77 0.25
C GLU A 126 -3.31 8.66 -0.67
N ALA A 127 -2.98 8.68 -1.95
CA ALA A 127 -3.39 7.66 -2.91
C ALA A 127 -2.86 6.26 -2.57
N LEU A 128 -1.66 6.15 -1.99
CA LEU A 128 -1.12 4.89 -1.48
C LEU A 128 -1.90 4.43 -0.24
N LEU A 129 -2.14 5.34 0.71
CA LEU A 129 -2.89 5.07 1.94
C LEU A 129 -4.34 4.68 1.62
N GLU A 130 -4.98 5.35 0.67
CA GLU A 130 -6.32 5.03 0.19
C GLU A 130 -6.40 3.59 -0.33
N ARG A 131 -5.42 3.15 -1.14
CA ARG A 131 -5.35 1.76 -1.63
C ARG A 131 -5.26 0.76 -0.48
N VAL A 132 -4.39 1.01 0.49
CA VAL A 132 -4.19 0.16 1.67
C VAL A 132 -5.48 0.04 2.48
N ILE A 133 -6.10 1.17 2.78
CA ILE A 133 -7.30 1.24 3.62
C ILE A 133 -8.49 0.58 2.92
N LYS A 134 -8.73 0.88 1.64
CA LYS A 134 -9.80 0.25 0.84
C LYS A 134 -9.62 -1.25 0.72
N ALA A 135 -8.39 -1.71 0.47
CA ALA A 135 -8.10 -3.14 0.33
C ALA A 135 -8.44 -3.92 1.59
N SER A 136 -8.19 -3.39 2.78
CA SER A 136 -8.12 -4.18 4.01
C SER A 136 -9.05 -3.74 5.12
N SER A 137 -10.01 -2.88 4.83
CA SER A 137 -11.03 -2.44 5.78
C SER A 137 -12.36 -2.12 5.10
N ASN A 138 -13.44 -2.11 5.87
CA ASN A 138 -14.77 -1.68 5.44
C ASN A 138 -15.15 -0.35 6.13
N PRO A 139 -16.09 0.44 5.60
CA PRO A 139 -16.66 1.56 6.33
C PRO A 139 -17.09 1.15 7.75
N GLY A 140 -16.76 1.99 8.74
CA GLY A 140 -16.98 1.69 10.16
C GLY A 140 -15.88 0.89 10.85
N ASP A 141 -14.92 0.32 10.12
CA ASP A 141 -13.76 -0.34 10.74
C ASP A 141 -12.80 0.68 11.37
N LEU A 142 -11.95 0.21 12.29
CA LEU A 142 -10.91 1.02 12.93
C LEU A 142 -9.57 0.84 12.20
N VAL A 143 -8.98 1.95 11.80
CA VAL A 143 -7.61 2.05 11.28
C VAL A 143 -6.72 2.64 12.37
N LEU A 144 -5.67 1.93 12.74
CA LEU A 144 -4.67 2.36 13.72
C LEU A 144 -3.35 2.66 13.02
N ASP A 145 -2.80 3.84 13.25
CA ASP A 145 -1.44 4.20 12.85
C ASP A 145 -0.62 4.63 14.07
N PRO A 146 0.27 3.77 14.58
CA PRO A 146 1.07 4.08 15.77
C PRO A 146 2.29 4.98 15.47
N PHE A 147 2.49 5.40 14.22
CA PHE A 147 3.58 6.29 13.78
C PHE A 147 3.01 7.31 12.78
N SER A 148 2.04 8.08 13.24
CA SER A 148 1.13 8.86 12.37
C SER A 148 1.79 10.02 11.62
N GLY A 149 2.91 10.57 12.13
CA GLY A 149 3.54 11.75 11.55
C GLY A 149 2.52 12.86 11.33
N THR A 150 2.22 13.19 10.09
CA THR A 150 1.21 14.21 9.69
C THR A 150 -0.24 13.75 9.83
N PHE A 151 -0.53 12.60 10.42
CA PHE A 151 -1.87 12.00 10.51
C PHE A 151 -2.56 11.75 9.15
N SER A 152 -1.82 11.71 8.05
CA SER A 152 -2.37 11.43 6.71
C SER A 152 -3.17 10.13 6.65
N THR A 153 -2.72 9.07 7.33
CA THR A 153 -3.46 7.79 7.43
C THR A 153 -4.83 8.01 8.09
N CYS A 154 -4.88 8.80 9.17
CA CYS A 154 -6.13 9.09 9.87
C CYS A 154 -7.08 9.93 9.01
N ALA A 155 -6.58 10.96 8.33
CA ALA A 155 -7.36 11.81 7.46
C ALA A 155 -7.99 11.00 6.31
N VAL A 156 -7.20 10.15 5.63
CA VAL A 156 -7.70 9.28 4.56
C VAL A 156 -8.71 8.26 5.10
N ALA A 157 -8.46 7.66 6.26
CA ALA A 157 -9.39 6.70 6.87
C ALA A 157 -10.76 7.34 7.15
N GLN A 158 -10.78 8.53 7.75
CA GLN A 158 -12.00 9.28 8.05
C GLN A 158 -12.77 9.65 6.77
N ARG A 159 -12.08 10.16 5.76
CA ARG A 159 -12.65 10.50 4.45
C ARG A 159 -13.32 9.28 3.77
N LEU A 160 -12.79 8.10 4.02
CA LEU A 160 -13.33 6.83 3.52
C LEU A 160 -14.40 6.22 4.45
N GLY A 161 -14.82 6.90 5.51
CA GLY A 161 -15.85 6.42 6.45
C GLY A 161 -15.34 5.39 7.46
N ARG A 162 -14.04 5.33 7.72
CA ARG A 162 -13.46 4.49 8.76
C ARG A 162 -13.22 5.33 10.01
N HIS A 163 -13.27 4.68 11.17
CA HIS A 163 -12.72 5.27 12.39
C HIS A 163 -11.20 5.22 12.33
N SER A 164 -10.54 6.22 12.92
CA SER A 164 -9.09 6.26 12.95
C SER A 164 -8.54 6.58 14.33
N PHE A 165 -7.39 6.01 14.63
CA PHE A 165 -6.62 6.34 15.82
C PHE A 165 -5.15 6.43 15.43
N GLY A 166 -4.57 7.60 15.63
CA GLY A 166 -3.17 7.90 15.33
C GLY A 166 -2.39 8.18 16.61
N ILE A 167 -1.12 7.80 16.61
CA ILE A 167 -0.17 8.11 17.68
C ILE A 167 1.04 8.76 17.04
N GLU A 168 1.48 9.89 17.57
CA GLU A 168 2.72 10.55 17.20
C GLU A 168 3.48 10.95 18.47
N LYS A 169 4.79 10.77 18.44
CA LYS A 169 5.65 11.09 19.59
C LYS A 169 5.93 12.58 19.69
N GLU A 170 6.13 13.20 18.53
CA GLU A 170 6.45 14.63 18.41
C GLU A 170 5.27 15.32 17.71
N LEU A 171 4.65 16.26 18.41
CA LEU A 171 3.64 17.16 17.87
C LEU A 171 4.36 18.49 17.66
N ASP A 172 4.68 18.83 16.41
CA ASP A 172 5.18 20.15 16.02
C ASP A 172 4.06 21.20 16.08
#